data_be92e95b1486fc9e3ad09626817d74bb
#
_entry.id   be92e95b1486fc9e3ad09626817d74bb
#
_cell.length_a   1.000
_cell.length_b   1.000
_cell.length_c   1.000
_cell.angle_alpha   90.00
_cell.angle_beta   90.00
_cell.angle_gamma   90.00
#
_symmetry.space_group_name_H-M   'P 1'
#
loop_
_entity.id
_entity.type
_entity.pdbx_description
1 polymer ?
#
loop_
_entity_poly.entity_id
_entity_poly.type
_entity_poly.pdbx_seq_one_letter_code
_entity_poly.pdbx_strand_id
1 'polypeptide(L)'
;NAGEVASAMATSFIHAELGRWMGEGGHEAHVRELKRAMEICVDNANRSIFNAANSNPLYAGMGTTLVMGVFQGTRAMIGHVGDSRCYRLRGSTLQQVTRDHSLLQEQIDAGLISPEQAQFATHKNLVTRALGVEDTVLLEVNEFRVEDGDLYLFCSDGLSDMVPDERIAAILMEEAPLEQVGRTLVDSANGNGGRDNI
;
A
#
# COMPACT_ATOMS: atom_id res chain seq x y z
N ASN A 1 2.39 -4.95 -19.17
CA ASN A 1 2.91 -6.18 -18.60
C ASN A 1 1.89 -6.81 -17.64
N ALA A 2 2.15 -8.04 -17.18
CA ALA A 2 1.21 -8.78 -16.33
C ALA A 2 0.99 -8.10 -14.98
N GLY A 3 2.01 -7.50 -14.40
CA GLY A 3 1.90 -6.76 -13.14
C GLY A 3 0.97 -5.54 -13.25
N GLU A 4 1.01 -4.84 -14.35
CA GLU A 4 0.11 -3.72 -14.62
C GLU A 4 -1.35 -4.19 -14.73
N VAL A 5 -1.57 -5.35 -15.35
CA VAL A 5 -2.90 -5.97 -15.43
C VAL A 5 -3.42 -6.32 -14.04
N ALA A 6 -2.61 -6.96 -13.20
CA ALA A 6 -2.98 -7.32 -11.84
C ALA A 6 -3.31 -6.07 -11.00
N SER A 7 -2.50 -5.04 -11.08
CA SER A 7 -2.72 -3.77 -10.37
C SER A 7 -4.02 -3.08 -10.83
N ALA A 8 -4.27 -3.02 -12.13
CA ALA A 8 -5.50 -2.43 -12.68
C ALA A 8 -6.74 -3.21 -12.25
N MET A 9 -6.67 -4.54 -12.26
CA MET A 9 -7.78 -5.39 -11.77
C MET A 9 -8.06 -5.14 -10.30
N ALA A 10 -7.03 -5.08 -9.46
CA ALA A 10 -7.18 -4.86 -8.02
C ALA A 10 -7.85 -3.52 -7.73
N THR A 11 -7.35 -2.43 -8.30
CA THR A 11 -7.89 -1.09 -8.06
C THR A 11 -9.31 -0.94 -8.58
N SER A 12 -9.59 -1.38 -9.79
CA SER A 12 -10.92 -1.29 -10.39
C SER A 12 -11.95 -2.10 -9.61
N PHE A 13 -11.60 -3.32 -9.25
CA PHE A 13 -12.52 -4.23 -8.54
C PHE A 13 -12.84 -3.74 -7.13
N ILE A 14 -11.80 -3.41 -6.37
CA ILE A 14 -11.97 -2.97 -4.97
C ILE A 14 -12.70 -1.62 -4.92
N HIS A 15 -12.33 -0.68 -5.79
CA HIS A 15 -12.98 0.62 -5.85
C HIS A 15 -14.48 0.49 -6.15
N ALA A 16 -14.85 -0.34 -7.13
CA ALA A 16 -16.24 -0.55 -7.51
C ALA A 16 -17.03 -1.23 -6.40
N GLU A 17 -16.53 -2.32 -5.85
CA GLU A 17 -17.24 -3.12 -4.85
C GLU A 17 -17.35 -2.40 -3.51
N LEU A 18 -16.25 -1.85 -3.01
CA LEU A 18 -16.26 -1.10 -1.74
C LEU A 18 -17.04 0.20 -1.87
N GLY A 19 -16.93 0.89 -2.99
CA GLY A 19 -17.68 2.12 -3.26
C GLY A 19 -19.19 1.86 -3.27
N ARG A 20 -19.64 0.77 -3.86
CA ARG A 20 -21.05 0.36 -3.83
C ARG A 20 -21.52 0.08 -2.41
N TRP A 21 -20.74 -0.70 -1.64
CA TRP A 21 -21.07 -1.00 -0.25
C TRP A 21 -21.16 0.28 0.60
N MET A 22 -20.23 1.21 0.44
CA MET A 22 -20.24 2.50 1.13
C MET A 22 -21.49 3.32 0.76
N GLY A 23 -21.90 3.31 -0.51
CA GLY A 23 -23.11 3.99 -0.98
C GLY A 23 -24.41 3.38 -0.49
N GLU A 24 -24.41 2.11 -0.11
CA GLU A 24 -25.57 1.38 0.43
C GLU A 24 -25.66 1.48 1.97
N GLY A 25 -25.03 2.47 2.59
CA GLY A 25 -25.07 2.70 4.03
C GLY A 25 -23.81 2.29 4.78
N GLY A 26 -22.83 1.73 4.10
CA GLY A 26 -21.55 1.31 4.71
C GLY A 26 -20.75 2.46 5.32
N HIS A 27 -21.00 3.70 4.88
CA HIS A 27 -20.35 4.90 5.44
C HIS A 27 -20.73 5.18 6.90
N GLU A 28 -21.82 4.58 7.40
CA GLU A 28 -22.27 4.66 8.81
C GLU A 28 -21.91 3.40 9.59
N ALA A 29 -21.23 2.44 8.97
CA ALA A 29 -20.93 1.16 9.57
C ALA A 29 -19.90 1.26 10.72
N HIS A 30 -19.99 0.33 11.66
CA HIS A 30 -18.98 0.15 12.69
C HIS A 30 -17.66 -0.38 12.12
N VAL A 31 -16.59 -0.21 12.89
CA VAL A 31 -15.23 -0.68 12.53
C VAL A 31 -15.23 -2.13 12.08
N ARG A 32 -15.93 -3.02 12.80
CA ARG A 32 -15.96 -4.45 12.47
C ARG A 32 -16.60 -4.71 11.11
N GLU A 33 -17.68 -4.01 10.80
CA GLU A 33 -18.38 -4.15 9.51
C GLU A 33 -17.52 -3.62 8.38
N LEU A 34 -16.87 -2.47 8.58
CA LEU A 34 -15.96 -1.89 7.60
C LEU A 34 -14.76 -2.81 7.35
N LYS A 35 -14.14 -3.30 8.41
CA LYS A 35 -13.03 -4.26 8.30
C LYS A 35 -13.45 -5.49 7.51
N ARG A 36 -14.63 -6.04 7.81
CA ARG A 36 -15.15 -7.21 7.10
C ARG A 36 -15.43 -6.92 5.63
N ALA A 37 -16.01 -5.76 5.32
CA ALA A 37 -16.24 -5.34 3.94
C ALA A 37 -14.93 -5.21 3.16
N MET A 38 -13.89 -4.62 3.77
CA MET A 38 -12.57 -4.52 3.17
C MET A 38 -11.97 -5.92 2.90
N GLU A 39 -12.04 -6.81 3.86
CA GLU A 39 -11.54 -8.18 3.73
C GLU A 39 -12.25 -8.92 2.58
N ILE A 40 -13.58 -8.80 2.49
CA ILE A 40 -14.37 -9.46 1.44
C ILE A 40 -14.00 -8.90 0.06
N CYS A 41 -13.89 -7.58 -0.08
CA CYS A 41 -13.51 -6.94 -1.34
C CYS A 41 -12.13 -7.40 -1.81
N VAL A 42 -11.19 -7.50 -0.88
CA VAL A 42 -9.81 -7.92 -1.19
C VAL A 42 -9.77 -9.41 -1.53
N ASP A 43 -10.50 -10.26 -0.81
CA ASP A 43 -10.60 -11.69 -1.13
C ASP A 43 -11.16 -11.91 -2.54
N ASN A 44 -12.21 -11.18 -2.89
CA ASN A 44 -12.82 -11.27 -4.21
C ASN A 44 -11.89 -10.78 -5.32
N ALA A 45 -11.18 -9.67 -5.09
CA ALA A 45 -10.18 -9.16 -6.03
C ALA A 45 -9.04 -10.16 -6.20
N ASN A 46 -8.55 -10.74 -5.12
CA ASN A 46 -7.50 -11.76 -5.14
C ASN A 46 -7.91 -12.95 -6.00
N ARG A 47 -9.11 -13.45 -5.79
CA ARG A 47 -9.64 -14.60 -6.54
C ARG A 47 -9.76 -14.29 -8.02
N SER A 48 -10.22 -13.10 -8.37
CA SER A 48 -10.33 -12.67 -9.77
C SER A 48 -8.96 -12.61 -10.46
N ILE A 49 -7.96 -12.07 -9.79
CA ILE A 49 -6.59 -12.00 -10.32
C ILE A 49 -5.98 -13.40 -10.44
N PHE A 50 -6.13 -14.20 -9.40
CA PHE A 50 -5.63 -15.59 -9.37
C PHE A 50 -6.25 -16.42 -10.51
N ASN A 51 -7.55 -16.33 -10.71
CA ASN A 51 -8.24 -17.04 -11.78
C ASN A 51 -7.79 -16.57 -13.16
N ALA A 52 -7.62 -15.26 -13.35
CA ALA A 52 -7.13 -14.71 -14.61
C ALA A 52 -5.69 -15.17 -14.90
N ALA A 53 -4.84 -15.21 -13.89
CA ALA A 53 -3.46 -15.68 -14.00
C ALA A 53 -3.39 -17.15 -14.40
N ASN A 54 -4.32 -17.97 -13.91
CA ASN A 54 -4.37 -19.39 -14.20
C ASN A 54 -5.09 -19.73 -15.52
N SER A 55 -5.88 -18.80 -16.05
CA SER A 55 -6.67 -19.00 -17.27
C SER A 55 -5.95 -18.53 -18.54
N ASN A 56 -4.96 -17.66 -18.40
CA ASN A 56 -4.25 -17.08 -19.53
C ASN A 56 -2.73 -17.19 -19.31
N PRO A 57 -2.01 -17.96 -20.17
CA PRO A 57 -0.57 -18.10 -20.02
C PRO A 57 0.22 -16.78 -20.03
N LEU A 58 -0.32 -15.73 -20.68
CA LEU A 58 0.30 -14.41 -20.68
C LEU A 58 0.31 -13.75 -19.30
N TYR A 59 -0.57 -14.18 -18.41
CA TYR A 59 -0.72 -13.66 -17.06
C TYR A 59 -0.23 -14.61 -15.97
N ALA A 60 0.41 -15.70 -16.37
CA ALA A 60 0.88 -16.72 -15.42
C ALA A 60 1.77 -16.10 -14.34
N GLY A 61 1.41 -16.36 -13.08
CA GLY A 61 2.15 -15.87 -11.94
C GLY A 61 2.01 -14.38 -11.63
N MET A 62 1.11 -13.66 -12.32
CA MET A 62 0.94 -12.23 -12.02
C MET A 62 0.41 -11.99 -10.63
N GLY A 63 0.87 -10.92 -10.02
CA GLY A 63 0.42 -10.48 -8.71
C GLY A 63 0.68 -8.99 -8.53
N THR A 64 0.12 -8.44 -7.48
CA THR A 64 0.31 -7.04 -7.11
C THR A 64 0.27 -6.86 -5.60
N THR A 65 0.98 -5.88 -5.10
CA THR A 65 0.77 -5.39 -3.75
C THR A 65 -0.49 -4.52 -3.70
N LEU A 66 -0.96 -4.24 -2.50
CA LEU A 66 -2.10 -3.35 -2.27
C LEU A 66 -1.87 -2.54 -1.00
N VAL A 67 -2.18 -1.26 -1.04
CA VAL A 67 -2.36 -0.42 0.13
C VAL A 67 -3.59 0.44 -0.08
N MET A 68 -4.47 0.49 0.91
CA MET A 68 -5.74 1.21 0.80
C MET A 68 -6.12 1.86 2.12
N GLY A 69 -6.89 2.94 2.04
CA GLY A 69 -7.42 3.62 3.20
C GLY A 69 -8.88 3.97 3.03
N VAL A 70 -9.66 3.82 4.10
CA VAL A 70 -11.04 4.28 4.19
C VAL A 70 -11.12 5.26 5.35
N PHE A 71 -11.50 6.49 5.05
CA PHE A 71 -11.57 7.58 6.01
C PHE A 71 -13.02 7.87 6.36
N GLN A 72 -13.35 7.81 7.65
CA GLN A 72 -14.68 8.10 8.17
C GLN A 72 -14.54 9.00 9.41
N GLY A 73 -14.89 10.28 9.29
CA GLY A 73 -14.76 11.23 10.39
C GLY A 73 -13.32 11.32 10.89
N THR A 74 -13.10 10.97 12.17
CA THR A 74 -11.78 10.99 12.81
C THR A 74 -11.06 9.63 12.74
N ARG A 75 -11.55 8.72 11.92
CA ARG A 75 -11.04 7.35 11.83
C ARG A 75 -10.52 7.05 10.43
N ALA A 76 -9.38 6.39 10.35
CA ALA A 76 -8.85 5.81 9.11
C ALA A 76 -8.65 4.31 9.31
N MET A 77 -9.20 3.52 8.39
CA MET A 77 -8.93 2.08 8.31
C MET A 77 -7.94 1.87 7.18
N ILE A 78 -6.74 1.43 7.54
CA ILE A 78 -5.65 1.20 6.57
C ILE A 78 -5.46 -0.29 6.40
N GLY A 79 -5.62 -0.75 5.16
CA GLY A 79 -5.42 -2.16 4.80
C GLY A 79 -4.27 -2.30 3.82
N HIS A 80 -3.48 -3.38 3.94
CA HIS A 80 -2.41 -3.64 2.98
C HIS A 80 -2.09 -5.12 2.84
N VAL A 81 -1.52 -5.42 1.69
CA VAL A 81 -0.92 -6.70 1.34
C VAL A 81 0.37 -6.40 0.57
N GLY A 82 1.51 -6.72 1.16
CA GLY A 82 2.81 -6.50 0.53
C GLY A 82 3.61 -5.37 1.17
N ASP A 83 4.48 -4.77 0.37
CA ASP A 83 5.44 -3.74 0.80
C ASP A 83 5.16 -2.33 0.23
N SER A 84 4.02 -2.15 -0.43
CA SER A 84 3.50 -0.80 -0.65
C SER A 84 3.08 -0.21 0.70
N ARG A 85 3.28 1.09 0.87
CA ARG A 85 3.24 1.71 2.19
C ARG A 85 2.21 2.82 2.32
N CYS A 86 1.74 3.01 3.54
CA CYS A 86 1.08 4.23 3.97
C CYS A 86 1.95 4.94 5.01
N TYR A 87 2.21 6.22 4.76
CA TYR A 87 2.86 7.11 5.71
C TYR A 87 1.88 8.14 6.22
N ARG A 88 2.08 8.60 7.45
CA ARG A 88 1.36 9.73 8.03
C ARG A 88 2.36 10.81 8.43
N LEU A 89 2.13 12.03 7.96
CA LEU A 89 2.81 13.21 8.48
C LEU A 89 1.87 13.93 9.45
N ARG A 90 2.31 14.03 10.70
CA ARG A 90 1.60 14.76 11.76
C ARG A 90 2.56 15.77 12.37
N GLY A 91 2.26 17.05 12.20
CA GLY A 91 3.22 18.09 12.51
C GLY A 91 4.46 17.94 11.62
N SER A 92 5.62 17.75 12.23
CA SER A 92 6.88 17.48 11.52
C SER A 92 7.32 16.02 11.57
N THR A 93 6.47 15.13 12.10
CA THR A 93 6.81 13.72 12.30
C THR A 93 6.19 12.86 11.20
N LEU A 94 7.06 12.20 10.42
CA LEU A 94 6.66 11.19 9.44
C LEU A 94 6.71 9.82 10.11
N GLN A 95 5.61 9.09 10.00
CA GLN A 95 5.52 7.71 10.49
C GLN A 95 5.04 6.79 9.38
N GLN A 96 5.74 5.69 9.16
CA GLN A 96 5.22 4.59 8.36
C GLN A 96 4.19 3.85 9.19
N VAL A 97 2.92 3.90 8.79
CA VAL A 97 1.82 3.28 9.56
C VAL A 97 1.55 1.84 9.16
N THR A 98 2.05 1.40 8.01
CA THR A 98 2.01 0.01 7.57
C THR A 98 3.33 -0.69 7.85
N ARG A 99 3.27 -2.01 8.07
CA ARG A 99 4.47 -2.83 8.26
C ARG A 99 4.66 -3.70 7.03
N ASP A 100 5.80 -3.60 6.38
CA ASP A 100 6.07 -4.31 5.12
C ASP A 100 5.91 -5.83 5.28
N HIS A 101 5.20 -6.45 4.35
CA HIS A 101 5.20 -7.89 4.18
C HIS A 101 6.37 -8.26 3.26
N SER A 102 7.54 -8.38 3.84
CA SER A 102 8.78 -8.63 3.12
C SER A 102 9.72 -9.50 3.95
N LEU A 103 10.60 -10.22 3.27
CA LEU A 103 11.61 -11.05 3.93
C LEU A 103 12.51 -10.19 4.82
N LEU A 104 12.92 -9.01 4.37
CA LEU A 104 13.75 -8.08 5.12
C LEU A 104 13.08 -7.68 6.44
N GLN A 105 11.80 -7.33 6.40
CA GLN A 105 11.05 -6.96 7.61
C GLN A 105 10.90 -8.15 8.56
N GLU A 106 10.65 -9.35 8.03
CA GLU A 106 10.59 -10.57 8.85
C GLU A 106 11.93 -10.86 9.55
N GLN A 107 13.04 -10.61 8.88
CA GLN A 107 14.38 -10.76 9.47
C GLN A 107 14.62 -9.74 10.59
N ILE A 108 14.16 -8.50 10.40
CA ILE A 108 14.23 -7.47 11.46
C ILE A 108 13.39 -7.91 12.67
N ASP A 109 12.16 -8.35 12.42
CA ASP A 109 11.21 -8.78 13.48
C ASP A 109 11.72 -9.97 14.26
N ALA A 110 12.43 -10.88 13.59
CA ALA A 110 13.03 -12.05 14.21
C ALA A 110 14.37 -11.76 14.93
N GLY A 111 14.84 -10.50 14.87
CA GLY A 111 16.09 -10.11 15.49
C GLY A 111 17.35 -10.60 14.76
N LEU A 112 17.19 -11.09 13.51
CA LEU A 112 18.33 -11.60 12.72
C LEU A 112 19.20 -10.48 12.18
N ILE A 113 18.61 -9.33 11.89
CA ILE A 113 19.30 -8.10 11.49
C ILE A 113 18.67 -6.90 12.19
N SER A 114 19.47 -5.85 12.40
CA SER A 114 18.95 -4.59 12.94
C SER A 114 18.34 -3.72 11.82
N PRO A 115 17.45 -2.76 12.15
CA PRO A 115 16.96 -1.80 11.16
C PRO A 115 18.09 -1.03 10.47
N GLU A 116 19.17 -0.72 11.19
CA GLU A 116 20.33 -0.03 10.66
C GLU A 116 21.07 -0.89 9.64
N GLN A 117 21.25 -2.18 9.92
CA GLN A 117 21.84 -3.14 8.99
C GLN A 117 20.99 -3.33 7.73
N ALA A 118 19.65 -3.27 7.87
CA ALA A 118 18.72 -3.42 6.76
C ALA A 118 18.90 -2.31 5.71
N GLN A 119 19.31 -1.10 6.11
CA GLN A 119 19.58 0.01 5.19
C GLN A 119 20.69 -0.30 4.17
N PHE A 120 21.58 -1.21 4.51
CA PHE A 120 22.71 -1.59 3.67
C PHE A 120 22.48 -2.91 2.92
N ALA A 121 21.26 -3.44 2.94
CA ALA A 121 20.94 -4.64 2.18
C ALA A 121 21.11 -4.37 0.67
N THR A 122 21.97 -5.12 0.01
CA THR A 122 22.34 -4.90 -1.39
C THR A 122 21.48 -5.68 -2.37
N HIS A 123 20.71 -6.66 -1.90
CA HIS A 123 19.85 -7.48 -2.73
C HIS A 123 18.40 -6.96 -2.70
N LYS A 124 17.70 -7.23 -3.79
CA LYS A 124 16.28 -6.85 -3.89
C LYS A 124 15.48 -7.53 -2.78
N ASN A 125 14.69 -6.74 -2.06
CA ASN A 125 13.82 -7.24 -1.02
C ASN A 125 12.71 -8.11 -1.61
N LEU A 126 12.47 -9.27 -1.01
CA LEU A 126 11.44 -10.19 -1.44
C LEU A 126 10.14 -9.89 -0.70
N VAL A 127 9.08 -9.71 -1.47
CA VAL A 127 7.71 -9.51 -0.95
C VAL A 127 7.16 -10.86 -0.52
N THR A 128 6.60 -10.95 0.68
CA THR A 128 6.08 -12.20 1.25
C THR A 128 4.58 -12.36 1.14
N ARG A 129 3.86 -11.29 0.76
CA ARG A 129 2.42 -11.35 0.48
C ARG A 129 2.09 -10.48 -0.74
N ALA A 130 1.24 -11.00 -1.62
CA ALA A 130 0.74 -10.28 -2.78
C ALA A 130 -0.66 -10.80 -3.18
N LEU A 131 -1.43 -9.95 -3.86
CA LEU A 131 -2.70 -10.35 -4.46
C LEU A 131 -2.47 -11.17 -5.72
N GLY A 132 -3.28 -12.21 -5.90
CA GLY A 132 -3.35 -12.97 -7.15
C GLY A 132 -2.36 -14.11 -7.27
N VAL A 133 -1.42 -14.24 -6.36
CA VAL A 133 -0.38 -15.30 -6.41
C VAL A 133 -0.92 -16.62 -5.86
N GLU A 134 -1.76 -16.55 -4.84
CA GLU A 134 -2.40 -17.71 -4.23
C GLU A 134 -3.93 -17.55 -4.27
N ASP A 135 -4.66 -18.63 -4.04
CA ASP A 135 -6.14 -18.62 -4.06
C ASP A 135 -6.74 -17.88 -2.87
N THR A 136 -5.98 -17.71 -1.80
CA THR A 136 -6.36 -16.94 -0.61
C THR A 136 -5.31 -15.88 -0.30
N VAL A 137 -5.74 -14.83 0.40
CA VAL A 137 -4.86 -13.76 0.84
C VAL A 137 -5.32 -13.26 2.21
N LEU A 138 -4.36 -12.84 3.03
CA LEU A 138 -4.64 -12.24 4.33
C LEU A 138 -4.37 -10.74 4.27
N LEU A 139 -5.44 -9.95 4.29
CA LEU A 139 -5.36 -8.49 4.39
C LEU A 139 -5.03 -8.10 5.83
N GLU A 140 -3.99 -7.28 6.02
CA GLU A 140 -3.73 -6.66 7.30
C GLU A 140 -4.47 -5.33 7.36
N VAL A 141 -5.37 -5.18 8.34
CA VAL A 141 -6.19 -3.96 8.51
C VAL A 141 -5.99 -3.44 9.93
N ASN A 142 -5.67 -2.15 10.02
CA ASN A 142 -5.55 -1.47 11.31
C ASN A 142 -6.35 -0.17 11.29
N GLU A 143 -6.87 0.19 12.47
CA GLU A 143 -7.58 1.44 12.70
C GLU A 143 -6.61 2.50 13.24
N PHE A 144 -6.72 3.71 12.71
CA PHE A 144 -5.92 4.85 13.15
C PHE A 144 -6.84 6.04 13.41
N ARG A 145 -6.49 6.83 14.43
CA ARG A 145 -7.16 8.10 14.69
C ARG A 145 -6.55 9.17 13.79
N VAL A 146 -7.41 9.91 13.11
CA VAL A 146 -7.04 11.04 12.26
C VAL A 146 -7.16 12.34 13.07
N GLU A 147 -6.15 13.18 13.00
CA GLU A 147 -6.14 14.51 13.61
C GLU A 147 -6.12 15.59 12.52
N ASP A 148 -6.62 16.77 12.86
CA ASP A 148 -6.59 17.91 11.93
C ASP A 148 -5.15 18.22 11.52
N GLY A 149 -4.95 18.44 10.22
CA GLY A 149 -3.63 18.73 9.66
C GLY A 149 -2.81 17.49 9.31
N ASP A 150 -3.29 16.27 9.63
CA ASP A 150 -2.62 15.04 9.19
C ASP A 150 -2.57 14.96 7.67
N LEU A 151 -1.45 14.47 7.16
CA LEU A 151 -1.27 14.15 5.75
C LEU A 151 -0.91 12.68 5.60
N TYR A 152 -1.64 11.97 4.74
CA TYR A 152 -1.41 10.55 4.47
C TYR A 152 -0.85 10.38 3.06
N LEU A 153 0.19 9.57 2.94
CA LEU A 153 0.81 9.20 1.67
C LEU A 153 0.69 7.70 1.46
N PHE A 154 0.10 7.31 0.34
CA PHE A 154 0.05 5.92 -0.11
C PHE A 154 0.98 5.78 -1.31
N CYS A 155 1.93 4.86 -1.24
CA CYS A 155 2.93 4.72 -2.29
C CYS A 155 3.37 3.26 -2.50
N SER A 156 3.85 2.99 -3.70
CA SER A 156 4.56 1.74 -4.02
C SER A 156 6.02 1.84 -3.60
N ASP A 157 6.73 0.71 -3.67
CA ASP A 157 8.17 0.65 -3.42
C ASP A 157 8.98 1.44 -4.45
N GLY A 158 8.41 1.73 -5.62
CA GLY A 158 9.01 2.62 -6.61
C GLY A 158 9.33 4.01 -6.05
N LEU A 159 8.59 4.46 -5.04
CA LEU A 159 8.91 5.68 -4.30
C LEU A 159 9.85 5.39 -3.13
N SER A 160 9.45 4.52 -2.22
CA SER A 160 10.15 4.32 -0.94
C SER A 160 11.53 3.70 -1.07
N ASP A 161 11.79 2.93 -2.12
CA ASP A 161 13.13 2.40 -2.39
C ASP A 161 14.08 3.46 -2.95
N MET A 162 13.53 4.52 -3.57
CA MET A 162 14.32 5.54 -4.26
C MET A 162 14.48 6.84 -3.48
N VAL A 163 13.57 7.12 -2.55
CA VAL A 163 13.55 8.36 -1.77
C VAL A 163 13.57 8.02 -0.28
N PRO A 164 14.61 8.43 0.46
CA PRO A 164 14.67 8.15 1.89
C PRO A 164 13.58 8.91 2.65
N ASP A 165 13.20 8.37 3.82
CA ASP A 165 12.10 8.90 4.62
C ASP A 165 12.28 10.38 4.99
N GLU A 166 13.52 10.81 5.27
CA GLU A 166 13.82 12.22 5.59
C GLU A 166 13.48 13.14 4.42
N ARG A 167 13.72 12.69 3.20
CA ARG A 167 13.41 13.46 1.99
C ARG A 167 11.90 13.43 1.71
N ILE A 168 11.24 12.29 1.92
CA ILE A 168 9.78 12.20 1.82
C ILE A 168 9.13 13.20 2.79
N ALA A 169 9.58 13.22 4.05
CA ALA A 169 9.08 14.15 5.06
C ALA A 169 9.27 15.61 4.64
N ALA A 170 10.45 15.96 4.15
CA ALA A 170 10.74 17.31 3.69
C ALA A 170 9.82 17.76 2.55
N ILE A 171 9.58 16.88 1.58
CA ILE A 171 8.70 17.16 0.43
C ILE A 171 7.25 17.31 0.91
N LEU A 172 6.78 16.44 1.81
CA LEU A 172 5.41 16.50 2.34
C LEU A 172 5.17 17.78 3.18
N MET A 173 6.21 18.36 3.76
CA MET A 173 6.11 19.59 4.54
C MET A 173 6.13 20.87 3.67
N GLU A 174 6.34 20.75 2.37
CA GLU A 174 6.33 21.92 1.48
C GLU A 174 4.93 22.54 1.42
N GLU A 175 4.86 23.86 1.49
CA GLU A 175 3.61 24.61 1.33
C GLU A 175 3.26 24.73 -0.15
N ALA A 176 2.62 23.70 -0.68
CA ALA A 176 2.24 23.60 -2.08
C ALA A 176 0.96 22.76 -2.23
N PRO A 177 0.23 22.90 -3.36
CA PRO A 177 -0.91 22.03 -3.65
C PRO A 177 -0.49 20.55 -3.64
N LEU A 178 -1.38 19.66 -3.18
CA LEU A 178 -1.09 18.23 -3.07
C LEU A 178 -0.63 17.60 -4.39
N GLU A 179 -1.19 18.03 -5.52
CA GLU A 179 -0.76 17.57 -6.84
C GLU A 179 0.71 17.88 -7.12
N GLN A 180 1.16 19.07 -6.72
CA GLN A 180 2.55 19.47 -6.89
C GLN A 180 3.46 18.67 -5.95
N VAL A 181 3.04 18.46 -4.72
CA VAL A 181 3.78 17.63 -3.75
C VAL A 181 3.95 16.22 -4.30
N GLY A 182 2.88 15.62 -4.84
CA GLY A 182 2.92 14.31 -5.48
C GLY A 182 3.89 14.26 -6.65
N ARG A 183 3.88 15.26 -7.52
CA ARG A 183 4.83 15.34 -8.64
C ARG A 183 6.27 15.47 -8.16
N THR A 184 6.51 16.25 -7.13
CA THR A 184 7.85 16.40 -6.55
C THR A 184 8.37 15.07 -6.01
N LEU A 185 7.51 14.28 -5.38
CA LEU A 185 7.87 12.94 -4.92
C LEU A 185 8.26 12.02 -6.09
N VAL A 186 7.45 11.98 -7.14
CA VAL A 186 7.71 11.16 -8.33
C VAL A 186 9.01 11.62 -9.02
N ASP A 187 9.19 12.92 -9.19
CA ASP A 187 10.39 13.49 -9.81
C ASP A 187 11.65 13.17 -8.99
N SER A 188 11.54 13.19 -7.66
CA SER A 188 12.65 12.82 -6.78
C SER A 188 13.05 11.37 -6.97
N ALA A 189 12.07 10.45 -7.05
CA ALA A 189 12.32 9.04 -7.28
C ALA A 189 12.96 8.81 -8.66
N ASN A 190 12.44 9.47 -9.70
CA ASN A 190 12.99 9.38 -11.05
C ASN A 190 14.40 9.97 -11.13
N GLY A 191 14.65 11.08 -10.44
CA GLY A 191 15.97 11.70 -10.36
C GLY A 191 17.01 10.82 -9.67
N ASN A 192 16.57 9.93 -8.78
CA ASN A 192 17.42 8.95 -8.09
C ASN A 192 17.57 7.63 -8.84
N GLY A 193 17.04 7.54 -10.06
CA GLY A 193 17.22 6.39 -10.93
C GLY A 193 15.95 5.77 -11.48
N GLY A 194 14.80 5.96 -10.84
CA GLY A 194 13.50 5.49 -11.33
C GLY A 194 13.47 4.03 -11.74
N ARG A 195 13.72 3.13 -10.80
CA ARG A 195 13.93 1.70 -11.10
C ARG A 195 12.65 0.90 -11.28
N ASP A 196 11.51 1.45 -10.90
CA ASP A 196 10.22 0.76 -10.91
C ASP A 196 9.10 1.75 -11.22
N ASN A 197 7.91 1.22 -11.41
CA ASN A 197 6.70 2.03 -11.51
C ASN A 197 6.47 2.79 -10.18
N ILE A 198 6.07 4.04 -10.28
CA ILE A 198 5.87 4.92 -9.13
C ILE A 198 4.40 5.35 -9.06
#